data_62d2f0d5a793bebc7e310b17aba13eb9
#
_entry.id   62d2f0d5a793bebc7e310b17aba13eb9
#
_cell.length_a   1.000
_cell.length_b   1.000
_cell.length_c   1.000
_cell.angle_alpha   90.00
_cell.angle_beta   90.00
_cell.angle_gamma   90.00
#
_symmetry.space_group_name_H-M   'P 1'
#
loop_
_entity.id
_entity.type
_entity.pdbx_description
1 polymer ?
#
loop_
_entity_poly.entity_id
_entity_poly.type
_entity_poly.pdbx_seq_one_letter_code
_entity_poly.pdbx_strand_id
1 'polypeptide(L)'
;SFSSQILTDEDFNDYEQRYKQYLPNIVMEVLESDELDEGFARKKSEYVRGWGGIIALDDFGTGYNGDYSLILLNPDLVKIDMNMVRGVDTDENKQELILNLISYAKRQNIKILAEGVQTHGEMEKLIEFGVDYMQGNYFALPMFTPAQISEATKQELIEVNRRING
;
A
#
# COMPACT_ATOMS: atom_id res chain seq x y z
N SER A 1 -12.02 -0.72 6.45
CA SER A 1 -12.24 -0.90 5.01
C SER A 1 -13.66 -0.52 4.66
N PHE A 2 -13.82 0.34 3.68
CA PHE A 2 -15.12 0.53 3.04
C PHE A 2 -15.28 -0.65 2.10
N SER A 3 -15.98 -1.69 2.53
CA SER A 3 -16.30 -2.83 1.67
C SER A 3 -17.04 -2.34 0.41
N SER A 4 -17.07 -3.19 -0.62
CA SER A 4 -17.78 -3.00 -1.89
C SER A 4 -19.29 -2.72 -1.76
N GLN A 5 -19.82 -2.60 -0.54
CA GLN A 5 -21.18 -2.19 -0.30
C GLN A 5 -21.37 -0.78 -0.85
N ILE A 6 -22.35 -0.68 -1.72
CA ILE A 6 -22.74 0.53 -2.45
C ILE A 6 -23.05 1.64 -1.41
N LEU A 7 -22.07 2.53 -1.23
CA LEU A 7 -22.31 3.77 -0.53
C LEU A 7 -23.04 4.71 -1.51
N THR A 8 -24.18 5.23 -1.13
CA THR A 8 -24.93 6.21 -1.91
C THR A 8 -24.22 7.56 -1.87
N ASP A 9 -24.61 8.48 -2.75
CA ASP A 9 -24.14 9.86 -2.70
C ASP A 9 -24.52 10.55 -1.38
N GLU A 10 -25.64 10.16 -0.78
CA GLU A 10 -26.08 10.65 0.51
C GLU A 10 -25.14 10.19 1.63
N ASP A 11 -24.69 8.93 1.60
CA ASP A 11 -23.71 8.41 2.56
C ASP A 11 -22.36 9.16 2.47
N PHE A 12 -21.87 9.46 1.27
CA PHE A 12 -20.66 10.25 1.07
C PHE A 12 -20.81 11.68 1.56
N ASN A 13 -21.94 12.32 1.29
CA ASN A 13 -22.21 13.68 1.74
C ASN A 13 -22.33 13.75 3.29
N ASP A 14 -23.01 12.79 3.91
CA ASP A 14 -23.10 12.71 5.39
C ASP A 14 -21.71 12.49 6.00
N TYR A 15 -20.90 11.60 5.40
CA TYR A 15 -19.54 11.36 5.83
C TYR A 15 -18.66 12.61 5.70
N GLU A 16 -18.76 13.33 4.59
CA GLU A 16 -18.04 14.58 4.35
C GLU A 16 -18.38 15.62 5.40
N GLN A 17 -19.67 15.85 5.68
CA GLN A 17 -20.11 16.83 6.69
C GLN A 17 -19.60 16.47 8.08
N ARG A 18 -19.65 15.19 8.43
CA ARG A 18 -19.29 14.69 9.77
C ARG A 18 -17.80 14.72 10.06
N TYR A 19 -16.97 14.46 9.05
CA TYR A 19 -15.52 14.25 9.20
C TYR A 19 -14.65 15.26 8.43
N LYS A 20 -15.23 16.34 7.95
CA LYS A 20 -14.58 17.34 7.07
C LYS A 20 -13.15 17.72 7.46
N GLN A 21 -12.88 17.94 8.75
CA GLN A 21 -11.55 18.35 9.24
C GLN A 21 -10.49 17.26 9.13
N TYR A 22 -10.89 15.98 9.00
CA TYR A 22 -9.99 14.83 8.92
C TYR A 22 -9.80 14.31 7.49
N LEU A 23 -10.67 14.71 6.56
CA LEU A 23 -10.70 14.18 5.19
C LEU A 23 -9.37 14.29 4.45
N PRO A 24 -8.58 15.37 4.58
CA PRO A 24 -7.27 15.46 3.91
C PRO A 24 -6.24 14.45 4.41
N ASN A 25 -6.50 13.79 5.54
CA ASN A 25 -5.60 12.80 6.13
C ASN A 25 -6.15 11.37 6.00
N ILE A 26 -7.20 11.16 5.21
CA ILE A 26 -7.79 9.85 4.99
C ILE A 26 -7.01 9.09 3.92
N VAL A 27 -6.72 7.84 4.21
CA VAL A 27 -6.32 6.81 3.24
C VAL A 27 -7.53 5.91 3.03
N MET A 28 -8.07 5.90 1.81
CA MET A 28 -9.13 4.95 1.44
C MET A 28 -8.50 3.70 0.87
N GLU A 29 -8.64 2.59 1.57
CA GLU A 29 -8.18 1.29 1.11
C GLU A 29 -9.27 0.59 0.30
N VAL A 30 -8.90 0.05 -0.83
CA VAL A 30 -9.72 -0.76 -1.74
C VAL A 30 -9.03 -2.10 -1.90
N LEU A 31 -9.71 -3.20 -1.57
CA LEU A 31 -9.14 -4.54 -1.70
C LEU A 31 -9.04 -4.95 -3.17
N GLU A 32 -7.94 -5.59 -3.55
CA GLU A 32 -7.76 -6.16 -4.89
C GLU A 32 -8.86 -7.16 -5.24
N SER A 33 -9.35 -7.92 -4.25
CA SER A 33 -10.39 -8.93 -4.41
C SER A 33 -11.81 -8.37 -4.57
N ASP A 34 -12.02 -7.07 -4.36
CA ASP A 34 -13.32 -6.46 -4.52
C ASP A 34 -13.75 -6.48 -6.00
N GLU A 35 -14.98 -6.92 -6.27
CA GLU A 35 -15.60 -6.70 -7.58
C GLU A 35 -15.84 -5.19 -7.77
N LEU A 36 -14.95 -4.56 -8.51
CA LEU A 36 -15.03 -3.12 -8.77
C LEU A 36 -16.00 -2.85 -9.93
N ASP A 37 -17.19 -2.33 -9.63
CA ASP A 37 -17.98 -1.63 -10.63
C ASP A 37 -17.23 -0.35 -11.05
N GLU A 38 -16.94 -0.21 -12.35
CA GLU A 38 -16.13 0.90 -12.88
C GLU A 38 -16.71 2.28 -12.53
N GLY A 39 -18.02 2.43 -12.65
CA GLY A 39 -18.70 3.70 -12.36
C GLY A 39 -18.56 4.07 -10.90
N PHE A 40 -18.73 3.10 -10.02
CA PHE A 40 -18.65 3.29 -8.58
C PHE A 40 -17.21 3.54 -8.10
N ALA A 41 -16.24 2.77 -8.60
CA ALA A 41 -14.83 2.95 -8.27
C ALA A 41 -14.33 4.34 -8.68
N ARG A 42 -14.67 4.80 -9.88
CA ARG A 42 -14.32 6.13 -10.38
C ARG A 42 -14.92 7.23 -9.51
N LYS A 43 -16.22 7.13 -9.19
CA LYS A 43 -16.93 8.10 -8.36
C LYS A 43 -16.34 8.18 -6.94
N LYS A 44 -16.05 7.04 -6.33
CA LYS A 44 -15.39 6.93 -5.02
C LYS A 44 -14.03 7.63 -5.03
N SER A 45 -13.25 7.40 -6.07
CA SER A 45 -11.94 8.03 -6.27
C SER A 45 -12.06 9.55 -6.40
N GLU A 46 -13.06 10.05 -7.10
CA GLU A 46 -13.33 11.49 -7.25
C GLU A 46 -13.65 12.14 -5.90
N TYR A 47 -14.50 11.52 -5.07
CA TYR A 47 -14.79 12.03 -3.72
C TYR A 47 -13.54 12.12 -2.86
N VAL A 48 -12.78 11.03 -2.75
CA VAL A 48 -11.57 10.97 -1.91
C VAL A 48 -10.55 12.03 -2.34
N ARG A 49 -10.31 12.16 -3.65
CA ARG A 49 -9.41 13.19 -4.18
C ARG A 49 -9.94 14.61 -3.95
N GLY A 50 -11.25 14.82 -4.09
CA GLY A 50 -11.90 16.09 -3.77
C GLY A 50 -11.71 16.50 -2.31
N TRP A 51 -11.58 15.55 -1.41
CA TRP A 51 -11.28 15.78 0.00
C TRP A 51 -9.80 16.04 0.29
N GLY A 52 -8.90 15.78 -0.68
CA GLY A 52 -7.45 15.80 -0.47
C GLY A 52 -6.90 14.53 0.18
N GLY A 53 -7.71 13.47 0.27
CA GLY A 53 -7.30 12.14 0.73
C GLY A 53 -6.56 11.36 -0.36
N ILE A 54 -6.04 10.20 -0.02
CA ILE A 54 -5.34 9.29 -0.93
C ILE A 54 -6.05 7.95 -1.06
N ILE A 55 -5.84 7.28 -2.18
CA ILE A 55 -6.40 5.97 -2.48
C ILE A 55 -5.27 4.94 -2.39
N ALA A 56 -5.49 3.88 -1.61
CA ALA A 56 -4.60 2.74 -1.53
C ALA A 56 -5.28 1.50 -2.12
N LEU A 57 -4.58 0.78 -2.99
CA LEU A 57 -4.95 -0.57 -3.40
C LEU A 57 -4.32 -1.54 -2.41
N ASP A 58 -5.16 -2.30 -1.71
CA ASP A 58 -4.76 -3.21 -0.63
C ASP A 58 -4.72 -4.67 -1.09
N ASP A 59 -3.93 -5.48 -0.39
CA ASP A 59 -3.74 -6.93 -0.61
C ASP A 59 -3.27 -7.28 -2.04
N PHE A 60 -2.49 -6.42 -2.68
CA PHE A 60 -2.01 -6.64 -4.05
C PHE A 60 -1.15 -7.92 -4.15
N GLY A 61 -1.54 -8.79 -5.08
CA GLY A 61 -0.91 -10.09 -5.34
C GLY A 61 -1.69 -11.28 -4.80
N THR A 62 -2.86 -11.07 -4.20
CA THR A 62 -3.74 -12.16 -3.72
C THR A 62 -4.93 -12.44 -4.62
N GLY A 63 -5.30 -11.49 -5.49
CA GLY A 63 -6.46 -11.55 -6.38
C GLY A 63 -6.09 -11.85 -7.83
N TYR A 64 -7.13 -11.85 -8.68
CA TYR A 64 -7.01 -12.12 -10.12
C TYR A 64 -7.01 -10.85 -10.98
N ASN A 65 -7.27 -9.68 -10.40
CA ASN A 65 -7.56 -8.44 -11.13
C ASN A 65 -6.59 -7.29 -10.83
N GLY A 66 -5.42 -7.56 -10.25
CA GLY A 66 -4.49 -6.53 -9.78
C GLY A 66 -4.14 -5.47 -10.82
N ASP A 67 -3.75 -5.88 -12.02
CA ASP A 67 -3.42 -4.96 -13.12
C ASP A 67 -4.62 -4.10 -13.53
N TYR A 68 -5.82 -4.69 -13.57
CA TYR A 68 -7.03 -3.97 -13.89
C TYR A 68 -7.40 -2.95 -12.82
N SER A 69 -7.29 -3.35 -11.55
CA SER A 69 -7.53 -2.47 -10.40
C SER A 69 -6.55 -1.28 -10.38
N LEU A 70 -5.28 -1.49 -10.73
CA LEU A 70 -4.29 -0.41 -10.88
C LEU A 70 -4.72 0.62 -11.93
N ILE A 71 -5.22 0.15 -13.09
CA ILE A 71 -5.66 1.05 -14.17
C ILE A 71 -6.94 1.79 -13.78
N LEU A 72 -7.89 1.08 -13.18
CA LEU A 72 -9.21 1.61 -12.86
C LEU A 72 -9.17 2.65 -11.73
N LEU A 73 -8.48 2.33 -10.64
CA LEU A 73 -8.39 3.18 -9.45
C LEU A 73 -7.35 4.29 -9.61
N ASN A 74 -6.30 4.04 -10.39
CA ASN A 74 -5.11 4.88 -10.46
C ASN A 74 -4.68 5.31 -9.03
N PRO A 75 -4.33 4.34 -8.15
CA PRO A 75 -4.13 4.60 -6.73
C PRO A 75 -2.90 5.47 -6.48
N ASP A 76 -2.85 6.11 -5.31
CA ASP A 76 -1.69 6.86 -4.85
C ASP A 76 -0.69 5.95 -4.12
N LEU A 77 -1.19 4.84 -3.57
CA LEU A 77 -0.42 3.84 -2.83
C LEU A 77 -0.86 2.42 -3.23
N VAL A 78 0.09 1.50 -3.39
CA VAL A 78 -0.18 0.06 -3.50
C VAL A 78 0.47 -0.65 -2.33
N LYS A 79 -0.29 -1.51 -1.65
CA LYS A 79 0.17 -2.32 -0.53
C LYS A 79 0.37 -3.75 -1.02
N ILE A 80 1.63 -4.19 -1.05
CA ILE A 80 1.99 -5.56 -1.44
C ILE A 80 1.68 -6.49 -0.27
N ASP A 81 0.82 -7.49 -0.51
CA ASP A 81 0.42 -8.44 0.50
C ASP A 81 1.59 -9.24 1.05
N MET A 82 1.47 -9.63 2.33
CA MET A 82 2.49 -10.39 3.05
C MET A 82 2.87 -11.73 2.39
N ASN A 83 1.97 -12.37 1.65
CA ASN A 83 2.27 -13.61 0.95
C ASN A 83 3.24 -13.41 -0.21
N MET A 84 3.25 -12.23 -0.82
CA MET A 84 4.23 -11.83 -1.84
C MET A 84 5.56 -11.44 -1.19
N VAL A 85 5.53 -10.80 -0.03
CA VAL A 85 6.73 -10.35 0.70
C VAL A 85 7.49 -11.52 1.33
N ARG A 86 6.79 -12.53 1.85
CA ARG A 86 7.38 -13.70 2.49
C ARG A 86 8.36 -14.43 1.58
N GLY A 87 9.64 -14.51 2.02
CA GLY A 87 10.69 -15.21 1.28
C GLY A 87 11.07 -14.55 -0.04
N VAL A 88 10.75 -13.28 -0.23
CA VAL A 88 11.12 -12.53 -1.46
C VAL A 88 12.63 -12.48 -1.68
N ASP A 89 13.42 -12.60 -0.63
CA ASP A 89 14.88 -12.65 -0.70
C ASP A 89 15.43 -13.91 -1.41
N THR A 90 14.62 -14.97 -1.48
CA THR A 90 15.03 -16.29 -2.05
C THR A 90 14.16 -16.77 -3.21
N ASP A 91 13.01 -16.15 -3.47
CA ASP A 91 12.06 -16.54 -4.53
C ASP A 91 12.16 -15.60 -5.75
N GLU A 92 12.83 -16.07 -6.80
CA GLU A 92 13.03 -15.29 -8.02
C GLU A 92 11.73 -14.91 -8.74
N ASN A 93 10.67 -15.74 -8.65
CA ASN A 93 9.39 -15.41 -9.28
C ASN A 93 8.70 -14.23 -8.56
N LYS A 94 8.73 -14.23 -7.23
CA LYS A 94 8.22 -13.09 -6.44
C LYS A 94 9.02 -11.83 -6.71
N GLN A 95 10.35 -11.95 -6.81
CA GLN A 95 11.22 -10.82 -7.14
C GLN A 95 10.83 -10.20 -8.48
N GLU A 96 10.64 -11.01 -9.52
CA GLU A 96 10.25 -10.53 -10.84
C GLU A 96 8.90 -9.82 -10.83
N LEU A 97 7.88 -10.40 -10.16
CA LEU A 97 6.56 -9.79 -10.04
C LEU A 97 6.61 -8.43 -9.30
N ILE A 98 7.33 -8.38 -8.19
CA ILE A 98 7.47 -7.14 -7.40
C ILE A 98 8.24 -6.07 -8.20
N LEU A 99 9.31 -6.43 -8.90
CA LEU A 99 10.07 -5.51 -9.75
C LEU A 99 9.21 -4.94 -10.89
N ASN A 100 8.36 -5.75 -11.51
CA ASN A 100 7.44 -5.31 -12.54
C ASN A 100 6.43 -4.29 -11.97
N LEU A 101 5.84 -4.58 -10.81
CA LEU A 101 4.96 -3.65 -10.10
C LEU A 101 5.67 -2.33 -9.77
N ILE A 102 6.87 -2.38 -9.19
CA ILE A 102 7.64 -1.18 -8.83
C ILE A 102 7.99 -0.35 -10.08
N SER A 103 8.36 -1.02 -11.17
CA SER A 103 8.63 -0.35 -12.45
C SER A 103 7.39 0.38 -13.00
N TYR A 104 6.21 -0.23 -12.89
CA TYR A 104 4.95 0.41 -13.23
C TYR A 104 4.66 1.59 -12.29
N ALA A 105 4.74 1.37 -10.99
CA ALA A 105 4.44 2.36 -9.96
C ALA A 105 5.29 3.63 -10.09
N LYS A 106 6.59 3.47 -10.34
CA LYS A 106 7.51 4.60 -10.58
C LYS A 106 7.10 5.45 -11.79
N ARG A 107 6.65 4.82 -12.88
CA ARG A 107 6.17 5.56 -14.07
C ARG A 107 4.87 6.32 -13.82
N GLN A 108 4.02 5.82 -12.93
CA GLN A 108 2.72 6.41 -12.59
C GLN A 108 2.77 7.31 -11.35
N ASN A 109 3.94 7.48 -10.72
CA ASN A 109 4.12 8.20 -9.45
C ASN A 109 3.29 7.62 -8.30
N ILE A 110 3.12 6.29 -8.29
CA ILE A 110 2.45 5.52 -7.24
C ILE A 110 3.49 5.10 -6.19
N LYS A 111 3.15 5.21 -4.91
CA LYS A 111 3.98 4.72 -3.81
C LYS A 111 3.73 3.24 -3.55
N ILE A 112 4.77 2.53 -3.07
CA ILE A 112 4.69 1.11 -2.72
C ILE A 112 4.94 0.93 -1.23
N LEU A 113 4.03 0.22 -0.56
CA LEU A 113 4.18 -0.27 0.81
C LEU A 113 4.26 -1.80 0.79
N ALA A 114 5.32 -2.38 1.29
CA ALA A 114 5.43 -3.82 1.51
C ALA A 114 4.97 -4.19 2.93
N GLU A 115 4.03 -5.13 3.02
CA GLU A 115 3.44 -5.57 4.28
C GLU A 115 4.03 -6.88 4.79
N GLY A 116 4.02 -7.03 6.10
CA GLY A 116 4.36 -8.28 6.75
C GLY A 116 5.84 -8.66 6.72
N VAL A 117 6.77 -7.72 6.58
CA VAL A 117 8.23 -7.96 6.64
C VAL A 117 8.60 -8.59 7.99
N GLN A 118 9.30 -9.73 7.96
CA GLN A 118 9.69 -10.47 9.17
C GLN A 118 11.18 -10.72 9.30
N THR A 119 11.93 -10.69 8.23
CA THR A 119 13.35 -11.03 8.23
C THR A 119 14.22 -9.92 7.68
N HIS A 120 15.50 -9.95 8.06
CA HIS A 120 16.52 -9.05 7.51
C HIS A 120 16.65 -9.19 5.98
N GLY A 121 16.64 -10.43 5.47
CA GLY A 121 16.75 -10.69 4.03
C GLY A 121 15.59 -10.09 3.23
N GLU A 122 14.35 -10.24 3.71
CA GLU A 122 13.18 -9.61 3.09
C GLU A 122 13.32 -8.07 3.07
N MET A 123 13.69 -7.46 4.21
CA MET A 123 13.89 -6.01 4.33
C MET A 123 14.99 -5.51 3.37
N GLU A 124 16.15 -6.16 3.34
CA GLU A 124 17.26 -5.80 2.48
C GLU A 124 16.87 -5.88 0.99
N LYS A 125 16.20 -6.97 0.59
CA LYS A 125 15.74 -7.17 -0.78
C LYS A 125 14.73 -6.13 -1.23
N LEU A 126 13.80 -5.74 -0.36
CA LEU A 126 12.82 -4.70 -0.63
C LEU A 126 13.45 -3.30 -0.76
N ILE A 127 14.51 -3.02 0.02
CA ILE A 127 15.31 -1.79 -0.15
C ILE A 127 16.03 -1.79 -1.49
N GLU A 128 16.63 -2.92 -1.89
CA GLU A 128 17.27 -3.08 -3.19
C GLU A 128 16.30 -2.80 -4.35
N PHE A 129 15.07 -3.24 -4.24
CA PHE A 129 14.03 -2.98 -5.23
C PHE A 129 13.54 -1.53 -5.25
N GLY A 130 13.78 -0.79 -4.18
CA GLY A 130 13.38 0.60 -4.04
C GLY A 130 11.91 0.77 -3.67
N VAL A 131 11.41 -0.09 -2.75
CA VAL A 131 10.11 0.06 -2.10
C VAL A 131 10.12 1.31 -1.23
N ASP A 132 9.02 2.10 -1.26
CA ASP A 132 8.95 3.38 -0.54
C ASP A 132 8.72 3.20 0.97
N TYR A 133 7.88 2.23 1.34
CA TYR A 133 7.48 1.99 2.73
C TYR A 133 7.47 0.49 3.04
N MET A 134 7.73 0.16 4.29
CA MET A 134 7.69 -1.22 4.79
C MET A 134 7.01 -1.25 6.15
N GLN A 135 6.19 -2.29 6.39
CA GLN A 135 5.67 -2.59 7.71
C GLN A 135 5.75 -4.09 8.00
N GLY A 136 5.87 -4.45 9.28
CA GLY A 136 5.89 -5.85 9.71
C GLY A 136 6.55 -6.05 11.06
N ASN A 137 6.50 -7.28 11.55
CA ASN A 137 7.02 -7.65 12.86
C ASN A 137 8.54 -7.48 12.98
N TYR A 138 9.25 -7.37 11.86
CA TYR A 138 10.68 -7.05 11.85
C TYR A 138 10.97 -5.68 12.47
N PHE A 139 10.09 -4.72 12.25
CA PHE A 139 10.25 -3.35 12.75
C PHE A 139 9.64 -3.16 14.13
N ALA A 140 8.38 -3.60 14.30
CA ALA A 140 7.66 -3.55 15.57
C ALA A 140 6.43 -4.47 15.54
N LEU A 141 6.06 -5.00 16.70
CA LEU A 141 4.82 -5.74 16.86
C LEU A 141 3.62 -4.76 16.90
N PRO A 142 2.43 -5.19 16.46
CA PRO A 142 1.21 -4.41 16.60
C PRO A 142 0.95 -4.05 18.09
N MET A 143 0.64 -2.77 18.34
CA MET A 143 0.36 -2.23 19.67
C MET A 143 -0.86 -1.32 19.64
N PHE A 144 -1.48 -1.07 20.81
CA PHE A 144 -2.58 -0.10 20.93
C PHE A 144 -2.16 1.37 20.76
N THR A 145 -0.88 1.65 20.97
CA THR A 145 -0.25 2.95 20.72
C THR A 145 0.69 2.82 19.52
N PRO A 146 0.95 3.91 18.76
CA PRO A 146 1.92 3.87 17.69
C PRO A 146 3.24 3.26 18.15
N ALA A 147 3.65 2.16 17.49
CA ALA A 147 4.90 1.47 17.83
C ALA A 147 6.10 2.35 17.51
N GLN A 148 7.11 2.32 18.38
CA GLN A 148 8.39 2.97 18.13
C GLN A 148 9.38 1.94 17.60
N ILE A 149 9.96 2.20 16.44
CA ILE A 149 11.07 1.41 15.91
C ILE A 149 12.30 1.63 16.78
N SER A 150 12.98 0.54 17.16
CA SER A 150 14.20 0.63 18.01
C SER A 150 15.30 1.43 17.29
N GLU A 151 16.15 2.11 18.06
CA GLU A 151 17.30 2.82 17.48
C GLU A 151 18.27 1.87 16.75
N ALA A 152 18.41 0.64 17.20
CA ALA A 152 19.21 -0.38 16.54
C ALA A 152 18.65 -0.70 15.13
N THR A 153 17.34 -0.93 15.02
CA THR A 153 16.66 -1.18 13.73
C THR A 153 16.75 0.03 12.79
N LYS A 154 16.63 1.25 13.33
CA LYS A 154 16.80 2.48 12.52
C LYS A 154 18.21 2.59 11.95
N GLN A 155 19.24 2.34 12.76
CA GLN A 155 20.63 2.38 12.30
C GLN A 155 20.90 1.32 11.23
N GLU A 156 20.39 0.11 11.45
CA GLU A 156 20.48 -0.97 10.47
C GLU A 156 19.86 -0.59 9.13
N LEU A 157 18.63 -0.02 9.12
CA LEU A 157 17.97 0.47 7.91
C LEU A 157 18.82 1.52 7.18
N ILE A 158 19.41 2.45 7.92
CA ILE A 158 20.26 3.51 7.35
C ILE A 158 21.52 2.90 6.72
N GLU A 159 22.16 1.94 7.39
CA GLU A 159 23.37 1.26 6.90
C GLU A 159 23.09 0.44 5.64
N VAL A 160 22.01 -0.36 5.66
CA VAL A 160 21.58 -1.15 4.49
C VAL A 160 21.26 -0.23 3.30
N ASN A 161 20.45 0.80 3.53
CA ASN A 161 20.10 1.74 2.47
C ASN A 161 21.32 2.46 1.90
N ARG A 162 22.28 2.88 2.73
CA ARG A 162 23.51 3.50 2.28
C ARG A 162 24.38 2.52 1.46
N ARG A 163 24.45 1.25 1.86
CA ARG A 163 25.22 0.23 1.14
C ARG A 163 24.65 -0.05 -0.26
N ILE A 164 23.32 -0.01 -0.39
CA ILE A 164 22.62 -0.36 -1.63
C ILE A 164 22.50 0.85 -2.57
N ASN A 165 22.18 2.02 -2.04
CA ASN A 165 21.79 3.21 -2.80
C ASN A 165 22.80 4.38 -2.70
N GLY A 166 23.84 4.26 -1.90
CA GLY A 166 24.92 5.26 -1.74
C GLY A 166 26.08 4.94 -2.60
#